data_dc33fe9f9fc808ae5a8065a5aaf681cd
#
_entry.id   dc33fe9f9fc808ae5a8065a5aaf681cd
#
_cell.length_a   1.000
_cell.length_b   1.000
_cell.length_c   1.000
_cell.angle_alpha   90.00
_cell.angle_beta   90.00
_cell.angle_gamma   90.00
#
_symmetry.space_group_name_H-M   'P 1'
#
loop_
_entity.id
_entity.type
_entity.pdbx_description
1 polymer ?
#
loop_
_entity_poly.entity_id
_entity_poly.type
_entity_poly.pdbx_seq_one_letter_code
_entity_poly.pdbx_strand_id
1 'polypeptide(L)'
;ITGPEGTTTFRADERDFGALLYKSQFATATDLQPDTEYSYRVGSEEGGWSEPETFNTGSNGDDWSFLTVADPQIGVDLKVDDQAEQWRKTIGHAASHVPNASMIWSLGDQVEGWGAQVPQYDAYFSAPEIRHIPTNTVPGNHETYNLTMKHHDEHFSNPHQADDIRDHYFERNNVLFIGLDSNASSDADIARHEQFLR
;
A
#
# COMPACT_ATOMS: atom_id res chain seq x y z
N ILE A 1 16.47 7.71 1.95
CA ILE A 1 16.62 6.34 2.45
C ILE A 1 18.08 6.15 2.86
N THR A 2 18.29 5.62 4.05
CA THR A 2 19.61 5.32 4.62
C THR A 2 19.75 3.83 4.86
N GLY A 3 20.80 3.25 4.36
CA GLY A 3 21.15 1.83 4.52
C GLY A 3 22.65 1.63 4.73
N PRO A 4 23.16 0.39 4.60
CA PRO A 4 24.56 0.06 4.85
C PRO A 4 25.56 0.86 4.01
N GLU A 5 25.18 1.26 2.81
CA GLU A 5 26.03 2.00 1.87
C GLU A 5 25.93 3.53 2.01
N GLY A 6 25.10 4.02 2.94
CA GLY A 6 24.87 5.44 3.18
C GLY A 6 23.46 5.89 2.86
N THR A 7 23.31 7.17 2.60
CA THR A 7 22.01 7.82 2.34
C THR A 7 21.84 8.13 0.85
N THR A 8 20.73 7.70 0.28
CA THR A 8 20.31 8.03 -1.09
C THR A 8 18.99 8.77 -1.07
N THR A 9 18.89 9.82 -1.88
CA THR A 9 17.66 10.59 -2.05
C THR A 9 16.97 10.18 -3.34
N PHE A 10 15.72 9.74 -3.21
CA PHE A 10 14.82 9.45 -4.33
C PHE A 10 13.83 10.59 -4.47
N ARG A 11 13.72 11.13 -5.67
CA ARG A 11 12.77 12.21 -5.93
C ARG A 11 11.36 11.63 -6.04
N ALA A 12 10.41 12.26 -5.37
CA ALA A 12 9.00 11.94 -5.53
C ALA A 12 8.39 12.70 -6.70
N ASP A 13 7.48 12.06 -7.41
CA ASP A 13 6.61 12.66 -8.41
C ASP A 13 5.29 13.06 -7.77
N GLU A 14 4.88 14.29 -8.02
CA GLU A 14 3.60 14.81 -7.57
C GLU A 14 2.49 14.29 -8.48
N ARG A 15 1.43 13.75 -7.89
CA ARG A 15 0.20 13.38 -8.57
C ARG A 15 -0.97 14.18 -8.03
N ASP A 16 -1.69 14.84 -8.94
CA ASP A 16 -2.87 15.63 -8.62
C ASP A 16 -4.15 14.83 -8.87
N PHE A 17 -4.80 14.46 -7.81
CA PHE A 17 -6.10 13.80 -7.86
C PHE A 17 -7.27 14.78 -7.63
N GLY A 18 -7.01 16.09 -7.72
CA GLY A 18 -8.02 17.13 -7.58
C GLY A 18 -8.40 17.47 -6.13
N ALA A 19 -7.57 17.10 -5.15
CA ALA A 19 -7.73 17.58 -3.78
C ALA A 19 -7.28 19.05 -3.67
N LEU A 20 -8.07 19.87 -2.94
CA LEU A 20 -7.80 21.31 -2.84
C LEU A 20 -6.64 21.62 -1.89
N LEU A 21 -6.39 20.78 -0.90
CA LEU A 21 -5.52 21.08 0.23
C LEU A 21 -4.22 20.25 0.26
N TYR A 22 -4.11 19.21 -0.56
CA TYR A 22 -2.95 18.32 -0.59
C TYR A 22 -2.72 17.71 -1.98
N LYS A 23 -1.55 17.18 -2.17
CA LYS A 23 -1.12 16.41 -3.34
C LYS A 23 -0.48 15.12 -2.87
N SER A 24 -0.64 14.06 -3.65
CA SER A 24 0.05 12.80 -3.39
C SER A 24 1.46 12.84 -3.97
N GLN A 25 2.40 12.27 -3.25
CA GLN A 25 3.81 12.22 -3.64
C GLN A 25 4.25 10.77 -3.66
N PHE A 26 4.73 10.28 -4.79
CA PHE A 26 5.19 8.91 -4.95
C PHE A 26 6.65 8.87 -5.37
N ALA A 27 7.46 8.11 -4.67
CA ALA A 27 8.85 7.89 -5.03
C ALA A 27 9.13 6.39 -5.15
N THR A 28 9.96 6.00 -6.11
CA THR A 28 10.43 4.63 -6.26
C THR A 28 11.88 4.54 -5.84
N ALA A 29 12.16 3.72 -4.85
CA ALA A 29 13.52 3.37 -4.44
C ALA A 29 13.98 2.14 -5.22
N THR A 30 15.18 2.21 -5.81
CA THR A 30 15.79 1.14 -6.58
C THR A 30 17.13 0.71 -5.99
N ASP A 31 17.65 -0.42 -6.43
CA ASP A 31 18.97 -0.93 -6.09
C ASP A 31 19.16 -1.19 -4.59
N LEU A 32 18.07 -1.52 -3.90
CA LEU A 32 18.12 -1.90 -2.49
C LEU A 32 18.64 -3.34 -2.35
N GLN A 33 19.51 -3.55 -1.35
CA GLN A 33 20.00 -4.88 -1.04
C GLN A 33 18.89 -5.73 -0.40
N PRO A 34 18.83 -7.04 -0.71
CA PRO A 34 17.90 -7.94 -0.05
C PRO A 34 18.27 -8.14 1.43
N ASP A 35 17.31 -8.61 2.22
CA ASP A 35 17.46 -8.94 3.65
C ASP A 35 18.14 -7.82 4.45
N THR A 36 17.77 -6.58 4.14
CA THR A 36 18.43 -5.39 4.67
C THR A 36 17.41 -4.44 5.27
N GLU A 37 17.68 -4.00 6.49
CA GLU A 37 16.93 -2.92 7.11
C GLU A 37 17.40 -1.56 6.58
N TYR A 38 16.44 -0.74 6.20
CA TYR A 38 16.63 0.64 5.77
C TYR A 38 15.82 1.58 6.67
N SER A 39 16.38 2.75 6.92
CA SER A 39 15.63 3.88 7.48
C SER A 39 15.22 4.83 6.36
N TYR A 40 14.02 5.38 6.43
CA TYR A 40 13.55 6.38 5.46
C TYR A 40 12.90 7.58 6.13
N ARG A 41 12.94 8.71 5.45
CA ARG A 41 12.18 9.91 5.76
C ARG A 41 11.57 10.46 4.48
N VAL A 42 10.43 11.10 4.60
CA VAL A 42 9.77 11.82 3.51
C VAL A 42 9.72 13.31 3.83
N GLY A 43 9.84 14.16 2.82
CA GLY A 43 9.83 15.60 3.02
C GLY A 43 10.65 16.36 1.99
N SER A 44 10.97 17.61 2.32
CA SER A 44 11.80 18.49 1.52
C SER A 44 12.60 19.46 2.40
N GLU A 45 13.60 20.11 1.81
CA GLU A 45 14.36 21.16 2.48
C GLU A 45 13.47 22.36 2.91
N GLU A 46 12.42 22.63 2.13
CA GLU A 46 11.50 23.73 2.38
C GLU A 46 10.41 23.38 3.39
N GLY A 47 9.81 22.17 3.25
CA GLY A 47 8.68 21.71 4.07
C GLY A 47 9.08 20.94 5.33
N GLY A 48 10.37 20.68 5.51
CA GLY A 48 10.88 19.81 6.58
C GLY A 48 10.78 18.32 6.23
N TRP A 49 11.37 17.52 7.09
CA TRP A 49 11.45 16.06 6.95
C TRP A 49 10.64 15.38 8.06
N SER A 50 10.01 14.25 7.73
CA SER A 50 9.36 13.41 8.72
C SER A 50 10.36 12.86 9.75
N GLU A 51 9.85 12.34 10.88
CA GLU A 51 10.62 11.43 11.70
C GLU A 51 11.03 10.21 10.88
N PRO A 52 12.18 9.59 11.19
CA PRO A 52 12.63 8.41 10.50
C PRO A 52 11.74 7.19 10.84
N GLU A 53 11.41 6.43 9.81
CA GLU A 53 10.78 5.12 9.93
C GLU A 53 11.72 4.05 9.33
N THR A 54 11.47 2.79 9.59
CA THR A 54 12.30 1.69 9.06
C THR A 54 11.47 0.68 8.27
N PHE A 55 12.11 0.00 7.34
CA PHE A 55 11.54 -1.17 6.69
C PHE A 55 12.65 -2.18 6.36
N ASN A 56 12.27 -3.44 6.19
CA ASN A 56 13.17 -4.48 5.72
C ASN A 56 12.78 -4.92 4.32
N THR A 57 13.76 -5.09 3.44
CA THR A 57 13.54 -5.56 2.07
C THR A 57 13.15 -7.03 1.99
N GLY A 58 13.30 -7.79 3.07
CA GLY A 58 12.99 -9.20 3.15
C GLY A 58 13.99 -10.10 2.43
N SER A 59 13.91 -11.39 2.73
CA SER A 59 14.81 -12.41 2.18
C SER A 59 14.59 -12.63 0.67
N ASN A 60 15.69 -12.95 -0.03
CA ASN A 60 15.66 -13.50 -1.39
C ASN A 60 15.78 -15.04 -1.42
N GLY A 61 15.74 -15.71 -0.27
CA GLY A 61 15.81 -17.16 -0.18
C GLY A 61 14.53 -17.87 -0.65
N ASP A 62 14.61 -19.17 -0.79
CA ASP A 62 13.47 -20.01 -1.20
C ASP A 62 12.45 -20.18 -0.06
N ASP A 63 12.86 -20.01 1.19
CA ASP A 63 12.00 -20.09 2.38
C ASP A 63 11.67 -18.69 2.88
N TRP A 64 10.45 -18.25 2.64
CA TRP A 64 9.97 -16.95 2.99
C TRP A 64 8.46 -16.96 3.24
N SER A 65 7.95 -15.92 3.90
CA SER A 65 6.55 -15.79 4.28
C SER A 65 6.04 -14.39 4.00
N PHE A 66 4.75 -14.28 3.79
CA PHE A 66 4.05 -13.00 3.71
C PHE A 66 2.70 -13.07 4.42
N LEU A 67 2.17 -11.91 4.76
CA LEU A 67 0.84 -11.79 5.33
C LEU A 67 -0.16 -11.43 4.24
N THR A 68 -1.33 -12.06 4.29
CA THR A 68 -2.49 -11.66 3.49
C THR A 68 -3.58 -11.20 4.42
N VAL A 69 -4.11 -10.02 4.16
CA VAL A 69 -5.18 -9.40 4.95
C VAL A 69 -6.27 -8.88 4.00
N ALA A 70 -7.50 -8.87 4.49
CA ALA A 70 -8.65 -8.33 3.77
C ALA A 70 -9.61 -7.69 4.75
N ASP A 71 -10.42 -6.79 4.27
CA ASP A 71 -11.60 -6.27 4.95
C ASP A 71 -11.34 -5.62 6.33
N PRO A 72 -10.28 -4.82 6.54
CA PRO A 72 -10.20 -4.06 7.77
C PRO A 72 -11.32 -3.02 7.91
N GLN A 73 -11.87 -2.52 6.79
CA GLN A 73 -13.05 -1.67 6.68
C GLN A 73 -13.12 -0.58 7.75
N ILE A 74 -12.02 0.15 7.92
CA ILE A 74 -11.92 1.17 8.98
C ILE A 74 -12.88 2.31 8.68
N GLY A 75 -13.79 2.58 9.60
CA GLY A 75 -14.82 3.62 9.48
C GLY A 75 -16.25 3.09 9.53
N VAL A 76 -16.46 1.78 9.59
CA VAL A 76 -17.80 1.18 9.75
C VAL A 76 -18.49 1.77 10.99
N ASP A 77 -19.76 2.10 10.86
CA ASP A 77 -20.55 2.76 11.90
C ASP A 77 -19.96 4.10 12.41
N LEU A 78 -19.10 4.75 11.60
CA LEU A 78 -18.42 5.99 11.95
C LEU A 78 -17.48 5.87 13.19
N LYS A 79 -17.01 4.66 13.50
CA LYS A 79 -16.14 4.36 14.66
C LYS A 79 -14.68 4.24 14.25
N VAL A 80 -14.15 5.25 13.57
CA VAL A 80 -12.79 5.22 13.04
C VAL A 80 -11.74 4.91 14.10
N ASP A 81 -11.80 5.56 15.26
CA ASP A 81 -10.79 5.39 16.32
C ASP A 81 -10.81 3.98 16.94
N ASP A 82 -12.00 3.45 17.24
CA ASP A 82 -12.15 2.10 17.79
C ASP A 82 -11.64 1.03 16.83
N GLN A 83 -11.93 1.22 15.54
CA GLN A 83 -11.51 0.28 14.51
C GLN A 83 -10.02 0.40 14.17
N ALA A 84 -9.47 1.60 14.22
CA ALA A 84 -8.03 1.82 14.13
C ALA A 84 -7.29 1.07 15.24
N GLU A 85 -7.81 1.09 16.48
CA GLU A 85 -7.22 0.35 17.57
C GLU A 85 -7.29 -1.17 17.35
N GLN A 86 -8.44 -1.67 16.87
CA GLN A 86 -8.59 -3.09 16.56
C GLN A 86 -7.70 -3.51 15.38
N TRP A 87 -7.60 -2.68 14.35
CA TRP A 87 -6.72 -2.92 13.23
C TRP A 87 -5.25 -3.03 13.67
N ARG A 88 -4.76 -2.08 14.45
CA ARG A 88 -3.39 -2.15 15.01
C ARG A 88 -3.15 -3.42 15.79
N LYS A 89 -4.12 -3.85 16.61
CA LYS A 89 -4.01 -5.11 17.37
C LYS A 89 -3.98 -6.32 16.45
N THR A 90 -4.83 -6.35 15.44
CA THR A 90 -4.97 -7.50 14.53
C THR A 90 -3.71 -7.68 13.69
N ILE A 91 -3.25 -6.61 13.02
CA ILE A 91 -2.05 -6.70 12.16
C ILE A 91 -0.78 -6.91 12.99
N GLY A 92 -0.66 -6.27 14.16
CA GLY A 92 0.44 -6.48 15.07
C GLY A 92 0.50 -7.91 15.62
N HIS A 93 -0.67 -8.50 15.93
CA HIS A 93 -0.73 -9.91 16.32
C HIS A 93 -0.33 -10.83 15.17
N ALA A 94 -0.83 -10.60 13.96
CA ALA A 94 -0.45 -11.38 12.79
C ALA A 94 1.06 -11.29 12.52
N ALA A 95 1.63 -10.10 12.53
CA ALA A 95 3.07 -9.88 12.33
C ALA A 95 3.92 -10.54 13.42
N SER A 96 3.45 -10.57 14.66
CA SER A 96 4.17 -11.23 15.75
C SER A 96 4.30 -12.76 15.56
N HIS A 97 3.38 -13.38 14.81
CA HIS A 97 3.44 -14.80 14.45
C HIS A 97 4.31 -15.08 13.22
N VAL A 98 4.55 -14.06 12.40
CA VAL A 98 5.38 -14.14 11.19
C VAL A 98 6.37 -12.96 11.21
N PRO A 99 7.33 -12.95 12.16
CA PRO A 99 8.18 -11.79 12.41
C PRO A 99 9.08 -11.40 11.23
N ASN A 100 9.30 -12.31 10.29
CA ASN A 100 10.10 -12.09 9.08
C ASN A 100 9.21 -12.03 7.82
N ALA A 101 7.95 -11.61 7.96
CA ALA A 101 7.09 -11.41 6.80
C ALA A 101 7.74 -10.44 5.81
N SER A 102 7.94 -10.89 4.59
CA SER A 102 8.60 -10.11 3.54
C SER A 102 7.70 -9.04 2.94
N MET A 103 6.39 -9.19 3.08
CA MET A 103 5.40 -8.23 2.62
C MET A 103 4.03 -8.49 3.27
N ILE A 104 3.16 -7.51 3.13
CA ILE A 104 1.72 -7.61 3.37
C ILE A 104 1.02 -7.48 2.01
N TRP A 105 0.07 -8.36 1.70
CA TRP A 105 -0.85 -8.21 0.59
C TRP A 105 -2.24 -7.92 1.11
N SER A 106 -2.71 -6.67 0.95
CA SER A 106 -4.03 -6.21 1.37
C SER A 106 -5.03 -6.36 0.23
N LEU A 107 -6.01 -7.24 0.43
CA LEU A 107 -6.94 -7.71 -0.61
C LEU A 107 -8.26 -6.94 -0.61
N GLY A 108 -8.19 -5.63 -0.49
CA GLY A 108 -9.36 -4.75 -0.61
C GLY A 108 -10.05 -4.42 0.72
N ASP A 109 -10.98 -3.50 0.61
CA ASP A 109 -11.79 -2.95 1.70
C ASP A 109 -10.93 -2.46 2.88
N GLN A 110 -9.88 -1.70 2.54
CA GLN A 110 -8.98 -1.11 3.55
C GLN A 110 -9.73 -0.17 4.47
N VAL A 111 -10.68 0.55 3.90
CA VAL A 111 -11.54 1.51 4.60
C VAL A 111 -13.02 1.25 4.28
N GLU A 112 -13.90 1.82 5.09
CA GLU A 112 -15.35 1.75 4.85
C GLU A 112 -15.79 2.50 3.58
N GLY A 113 -15.08 3.56 3.21
CA GLY A 113 -15.32 4.31 1.99
C GLY A 113 -16.45 5.35 2.07
N TRP A 114 -17.40 5.21 2.97
CA TRP A 114 -18.44 6.21 3.19
C TRP A 114 -17.95 7.35 4.09
N GLY A 115 -18.42 8.55 3.80
CA GLY A 115 -18.10 9.74 4.59
C GLY A 115 -16.73 10.30 4.29
N ALA A 116 -16.01 10.73 5.32
CA ALA A 116 -14.68 11.31 5.20
C ALA A 116 -13.62 10.21 5.09
N GLN A 117 -13.15 9.92 3.88
CA GLN A 117 -12.20 8.82 3.65
C GLN A 117 -10.78 9.12 4.15
N VAL A 118 -10.33 10.37 4.13
CA VAL A 118 -8.98 10.74 4.59
C VAL A 118 -8.71 10.29 6.03
N PRO A 119 -9.55 10.56 7.04
CA PRO A 119 -9.36 10.03 8.38
C PRO A 119 -9.38 8.50 8.47
N GLN A 120 -10.10 7.83 7.58
CA GLN A 120 -10.13 6.36 7.52
C GLN A 120 -8.80 5.80 7.04
N TYR A 121 -8.19 6.40 6.00
CA TYR A 121 -6.86 6.04 5.53
C TYR A 121 -5.77 6.41 6.54
N ASP A 122 -5.86 7.57 7.20
CA ASP A 122 -4.96 7.93 8.31
C ASP A 122 -4.96 6.84 9.39
N ALA A 123 -6.15 6.35 9.72
CA ALA A 123 -6.31 5.27 10.69
C ALA A 123 -5.74 3.93 10.18
N TYR A 124 -5.92 3.60 8.90
CA TYR A 124 -5.31 2.41 8.29
C TYR A 124 -3.78 2.46 8.38
N PHE A 125 -3.18 3.59 8.01
CA PHE A 125 -1.73 3.79 8.08
C PHE A 125 -1.19 4.02 9.49
N SER A 126 -2.06 4.15 10.50
CA SER A 126 -1.63 4.29 11.89
C SER A 126 -1.00 3.01 12.46
N ALA A 127 -1.24 1.85 11.82
CA ALA A 127 -0.59 0.60 12.18
C ALA A 127 0.89 0.63 11.76
N PRO A 128 1.85 0.46 12.70
CA PRO A 128 3.27 0.50 12.38
C PRO A 128 3.66 -0.53 11.32
N GLU A 129 3.06 -1.69 11.33
CA GLU A 129 3.35 -2.80 10.43
C GLU A 129 3.15 -2.40 8.96
N ILE A 130 2.12 -1.59 8.65
CA ILE A 130 1.85 -1.09 7.29
C ILE A 130 2.94 -0.13 6.80
N ARG A 131 3.69 0.49 7.70
CA ARG A 131 4.80 1.40 7.37
C ARG A 131 6.15 0.70 7.36
N HIS A 132 6.28 -0.40 8.09
CA HIS A 132 7.55 -1.13 8.28
C HIS A 132 7.67 -2.36 7.38
N ILE A 133 6.56 -2.95 6.96
CA ILE A 133 6.54 -4.11 6.07
C ILE A 133 6.04 -3.66 4.69
N PRO A 134 6.78 -3.91 3.60
CA PRO A 134 6.33 -3.56 2.26
C PRO A 134 4.91 -4.06 1.99
N THR A 135 4.00 -3.16 1.67
CA THR A 135 2.58 -3.46 1.50
C THR A 135 2.15 -3.25 0.06
N ASN A 136 1.55 -4.26 -0.54
CA ASN A 136 0.86 -4.18 -1.83
C ASN A 136 -0.64 -4.27 -1.61
N THR A 137 -1.43 -3.64 -2.48
CA THR A 137 -2.89 -3.55 -2.32
C THR A 137 -3.62 -3.84 -3.61
N VAL A 138 -4.81 -4.41 -3.49
CA VAL A 138 -5.85 -4.32 -4.50
C VAL A 138 -7.05 -3.58 -3.91
N PRO A 139 -7.84 -2.83 -4.68
CA PRO A 139 -9.04 -2.20 -4.17
C PRO A 139 -10.16 -3.24 -3.96
N GLY A 140 -10.93 -3.08 -2.91
CA GLY A 140 -12.19 -3.78 -2.72
C GLY A 140 -13.39 -2.96 -3.21
N ASN A 141 -14.61 -3.43 -2.93
CA ASN A 141 -15.81 -2.70 -3.35
C ASN A 141 -16.05 -1.43 -2.52
N HIS A 142 -15.58 -1.37 -1.29
CA HIS A 142 -15.67 -0.18 -0.44
C HIS A 142 -14.84 1.00 -0.97
N GLU A 143 -13.75 0.75 -1.65
CA GLU A 143 -12.97 1.79 -2.32
C GLU A 143 -13.73 2.44 -3.50
N THR A 144 -14.77 1.78 -4.03
CA THR A 144 -15.62 2.34 -5.11
C THR A 144 -16.69 3.30 -4.60
N TYR A 145 -16.94 3.36 -3.29
CA TYR A 145 -17.97 4.21 -2.72
C TYR A 145 -17.69 5.68 -2.99
N ASN A 146 -18.72 6.50 -2.98
CA ASN A 146 -18.70 7.89 -3.47
C ASN A 146 -18.34 8.01 -4.97
N LEU A 147 -18.58 6.94 -5.76
CA LEU A 147 -18.41 6.90 -7.22
C LEU A 147 -16.96 7.19 -7.68
N THR A 148 -15.97 6.87 -6.87
CA THR A 148 -14.58 7.13 -7.23
C THR A 148 -13.61 6.24 -6.47
N MET A 149 -12.57 5.77 -7.15
CA MET A 149 -11.39 5.13 -6.57
C MET A 149 -10.30 6.15 -6.17
N LYS A 150 -10.61 7.43 -6.26
CA LYS A 150 -9.66 8.51 -6.09
C LYS A 150 -8.83 8.37 -4.80
N HIS A 151 -9.49 8.11 -3.68
CA HIS A 151 -8.80 8.03 -2.40
C HIS A 151 -7.90 6.80 -2.28
N HIS A 152 -8.25 5.68 -2.91
CA HIS A 152 -7.33 4.57 -3.04
C HIS A 152 -6.08 4.98 -3.84
N ASP A 153 -6.28 5.59 -5.01
CA ASP A 153 -5.20 6.01 -5.90
C ASP A 153 -4.32 7.13 -5.29
N GLU A 154 -4.87 7.94 -4.39
CA GLU A 154 -4.13 8.95 -3.63
C GLU A 154 -3.11 8.34 -2.66
N HIS A 155 -3.36 7.13 -2.18
CA HIS A 155 -2.57 6.49 -1.14
C HIS A 155 -1.72 5.32 -1.63
N PHE A 156 -2.09 4.69 -2.74
CA PHE A 156 -1.41 3.49 -3.23
C PHE A 156 -0.94 3.65 -4.67
N SER A 157 0.25 3.13 -4.94
CA SER A 157 0.84 3.07 -6.28
C SER A 157 1.51 1.71 -6.44
N ASN A 158 0.83 0.80 -7.11
CA ASN A 158 1.32 -0.54 -7.31
C ASN A 158 2.34 -0.62 -8.46
N PRO A 159 3.32 -1.53 -8.39
CA PRO A 159 4.22 -1.79 -9.51
C PRO A 159 3.46 -2.26 -10.75
N HIS A 160 3.92 -1.86 -11.93
CA HIS A 160 3.37 -2.30 -13.23
C HIS A 160 1.84 -2.21 -13.32
N GLN A 161 1.25 -1.20 -12.67
CA GLN A 161 -0.18 -0.98 -12.71
C GLN A 161 -0.60 -0.47 -14.10
N ALA A 162 -1.67 -1.07 -14.65
CA ALA A 162 -2.26 -0.63 -15.90
C ALA A 162 -2.95 0.74 -15.74
N ASP A 163 -2.89 1.57 -16.78
CA ASP A 163 -3.37 2.96 -16.74
C ASP A 163 -4.90 3.08 -16.66
N ASP A 164 -5.61 2.10 -17.23
CA ASP A 164 -7.06 2.15 -17.44
C ASP A 164 -7.88 1.27 -16.49
N ILE A 165 -7.23 0.32 -15.85
CA ILE A 165 -7.74 -0.50 -14.75
C ILE A 165 -6.63 -0.63 -13.70
N ARG A 166 -6.97 -1.11 -12.51
CA ARG A 166 -5.99 -1.22 -11.42
C ARG A 166 -5.30 -2.58 -11.36
N ASP A 167 -5.34 -3.31 -12.46
CA ASP A 167 -4.57 -4.52 -12.60
C ASP A 167 -3.08 -4.21 -12.50
N HIS A 168 -2.37 -5.02 -11.76
CA HIS A 168 -0.95 -4.83 -11.57
C HIS A 168 -0.26 -6.17 -11.34
N TYR A 169 1.05 -6.19 -11.48
CA TYR A 169 1.85 -7.35 -11.12
C TYR A 169 3.18 -6.95 -10.50
N PHE A 170 3.76 -7.87 -9.78
CA PHE A 170 5.13 -7.78 -9.30
C PHE A 170 5.71 -9.19 -9.11
N GLU A 171 7.01 -9.27 -9.14
CA GLU A 171 7.73 -10.51 -8.85
C GLU A 171 8.41 -10.42 -7.48
N ARG A 172 8.30 -11.49 -6.73
CA ARG A 172 9.03 -11.66 -5.47
C ARG A 172 9.48 -13.09 -5.30
N ASN A 173 10.78 -13.28 -5.07
CA ASN A 173 11.39 -14.60 -4.82
C ASN A 173 10.95 -15.66 -5.85
N ASN A 174 11.03 -15.34 -7.14
CA ASN A 174 10.60 -16.19 -8.28
C ASN A 174 9.10 -16.52 -8.31
N VAL A 175 8.29 -15.81 -7.56
CA VAL A 175 6.83 -15.91 -7.62
C VAL A 175 6.27 -14.66 -8.28
N LEU A 176 5.44 -14.84 -9.30
CA LEU A 176 4.67 -13.77 -9.93
C LEU A 176 3.37 -13.56 -9.18
N PHE A 177 3.16 -12.36 -8.67
CA PHE A 177 1.92 -11.92 -8.04
C PHE A 177 1.14 -11.06 -9.02
N ILE A 178 -0.14 -11.36 -9.20
CA ILE A 178 -1.02 -10.61 -10.09
C ILE A 178 -2.22 -10.16 -9.27
N GLY A 179 -2.44 -8.86 -9.19
CA GLY A 179 -3.63 -8.24 -8.62
C GLY A 179 -4.57 -7.81 -9.74
N LEU A 180 -5.82 -8.26 -9.70
CA LEU A 180 -6.87 -7.84 -10.62
C LEU A 180 -7.93 -7.03 -9.87
N ASP A 181 -8.36 -5.91 -10.44
CA ASP A 181 -9.46 -5.11 -9.90
C ASP A 181 -10.81 -5.74 -10.27
N SER A 182 -11.33 -6.60 -9.41
CA SER A 182 -12.61 -7.29 -9.63
C SER A 182 -13.84 -6.36 -9.61
N ASN A 183 -13.69 -5.08 -9.25
CA ASN A 183 -14.76 -4.08 -9.40
C ASN A 183 -14.99 -3.72 -10.87
N ALA A 184 -13.97 -3.85 -11.70
CA ALA A 184 -14.04 -3.70 -13.14
C ALA A 184 -14.54 -5.02 -13.76
N SER A 185 -15.85 -5.16 -13.97
CA SER A 185 -16.48 -6.45 -14.31
C SER A 185 -17.38 -6.43 -15.56
N SER A 186 -17.44 -5.32 -16.32
CA SER A 186 -18.14 -5.29 -17.60
C SER A 186 -17.40 -6.13 -18.67
N ASP A 187 -18.08 -6.48 -19.76
CA ASP A 187 -17.43 -7.20 -20.88
C ASP A 187 -16.20 -6.47 -21.40
N ALA A 188 -16.21 -5.14 -21.39
CA ALA A 188 -15.06 -4.32 -21.79
C ALA A 188 -13.92 -4.41 -20.76
N ASP A 189 -14.25 -4.49 -19.47
CA ASP A 189 -13.27 -4.66 -18.41
C ASP A 189 -12.63 -6.04 -18.47
N ILE A 190 -13.44 -7.08 -18.69
CA ILE A 190 -12.94 -8.45 -18.87
C ILE A 190 -11.96 -8.52 -20.05
N ALA A 191 -12.25 -7.84 -21.16
CA ALA A 191 -11.34 -7.78 -22.28
C ALA A 191 -10.01 -7.07 -21.94
N ARG A 192 -10.04 -6.05 -21.06
CA ARG A 192 -8.82 -5.38 -20.55
C ARG A 192 -8.01 -6.29 -19.62
N HIS A 193 -8.67 -7.02 -18.70
CA HIS A 193 -8.00 -8.02 -17.87
C HIS A 193 -7.31 -9.10 -18.74
N GLU A 194 -7.99 -9.61 -19.78
CA GLU A 194 -7.39 -10.56 -20.70
C GLU A 194 -6.18 -9.98 -21.43
N GLN A 195 -6.24 -8.73 -21.84
CA GLN A 195 -5.11 -8.06 -22.48
C GLN A 195 -3.92 -7.90 -21.52
N PHE A 196 -4.19 -7.54 -20.27
CA PHE A 196 -3.18 -7.39 -19.23
C PHE A 196 -2.46 -8.72 -18.93
N LEU A 197 -3.17 -9.83 -18.95
CA LEU A 197 -2.66 -11.17 -18.64
C LEU A 197 -1.86 -11.83 -19.80
N ARG A 198 -1.72 -11.19 -20.95
CA ARG A 198 -0.98 -11.69 -22.15
C ARG A 198 0.43 -11.15 -22.26
#